data_0418fdc16a09e90fe31bc7c12b1d0bc0
#
_entry.id   0418fdc16a09e90fe31bc7c12b1d0bc0
#
_cell.length_a   1.000
_cell.length_b   1.000
_cell.length_c   1.000
_cell.angle_alpha   90.00
_cell.angle_beta   90.00
_cell.angle_gamma   90.00
#
_symmetry.space_group_name_H-M   'P 1'
#
loop_
_entity.id
_entity.type
_entity.pdbx_description
1 polymer ?
#
loop_
_entity_poly.entity_id
_entity_poly.type
_entity_poly.pdbx_seq_one_letter_code
_entity_poly.pdbx_strand_id
1 'polypeptide(L)'
;MVYNNINHVKEKSFVHSTFWYENMNGSQYIADKLAEELHICYDTDIKNIKYAHNKWLIEEEYFDKVIFCGNIKDMVKIVEGFDIREYEDEIVKLEYHGTTAVFCEIDKNPYSWIYQPSKQHESHRIICTGNFAKSNNGNCVPEGRITATIEFTDEISKEDIIDNLSRISLHPKYLAHKYNPYTYPIQNVHTRD
;
A
#
# COMPACT_ATOMS: atom_id res chain seq x y z
N MET A 1 -15.70 15.42 -10.27
CA MET A 1 -15.00 15.67 -8.97
C MET A 1 -14.45 17.10 -8.86
N VAL A 2 -13.39 17.51 -9.57
CA VAL A 2 -12.78 18.88 -9.43
C VAL A 2 -13.80 19.99 -9.62
N TYR A 3 -14.59 19.97 -10.69
CA TYR A 3 -15.64 20.97 -10.96
C TYR A 3 -16.67 21.06 -9.81
N ASN A 4 -17.11 19.92 -9.29
CA ASN A 4 -18.11 19.89 -8.21
C ASN A 4 -17.53 20.44 -6.90
N ASN A 5 -16.26 20.14 -6.59
CA ASN A 5 -15.58 20.68 -5.42
C ASN A 5 -15.41 22.22 -5.50
N ILE A 6 -15.01 22.75 -6.67
CA ILE A 6 -14.88 24.20 -6.88
C ILE A 6 -16.23 24.91 -6.68
N ASN A 7 -17.32 24.29 -7.12
CA ASN A 7 -18.66 24.88 -7.04
C ASN A 7 -19.44 24.46 -5.79
N HIS A 8 -18.80 23.80 -4.83
CA HIS A 8 -19.43 23.30 -3.60
C HIS A 8 -20.63 22.37 -3.87
N VAL A 9 -20.63 21.68 -5.01
CA VAL A 9 -21.68 20.71 -5.37
C VAL A 9 -21.37 19.38 -4.72
N LYS A 10 -22.29 18.87 -3.88
CA LYS A 10 -22.14 17.57 -3.26
C LYS A 10 -22.15 16.46 -4.31
N GLU A 11 -21.10 15.64 -4.31
CA GLU A 11 -21.02 14.46 -5.17
C GLU A 11 -22.17 13.49 -4.82
N LYS A 12 -22.91 13.05 -5.85
CA LYS A 12 -24.00 12.08 -5.69
C LYS A 12 -23.53 10.63 -5.79
N SER A 13 -22.39 10.41 -6.43
CA SER A 13 -21.77 9.08 -6.55
C SER A 13 -20.25 9.22 -6.53
N PHE A 14 -19.60 8.33 -5.82
CA PHE A 14 -18.14 8.18 -5.83
C PHE A 14 -17.79 6.94 -6.63
N VAL A 15 -16.60 6.93 -7.24
CA VAL A 15 -16.09 5.77 -8.00
C VAL A 15 -16.06 4.50 -7.12
N HIS A 16 -15.82 4.69 -5.82
CA HIS A 16 -15.78 3.62 -4.81
C HIS A 16 -16.73 3.98 -3.65
N SER A 17 -18.04 4.02 -3.92
CA SER A 17 -19.05 4.36 -2.89
C SER A 17 -19.23 3.25 -1.85
N THR A 18 -18.96 2.00 -2.23
CA THR A 18 -19.05 0.81 -1.37
C THR A 18 -17.94 -0.17 -1.72
N PHE A 19 -17.57 -1.01 -0.76
CA PHE A 19 -16.64 -2.11 -0.95
C PHE A 19 -17.02 -3.28 -0.04
N TRP A 20 -16.58 -4.48 -0.42
CA TRP A 20 -16.72 -5.67 0.40
C TRP A 20 -15.45 -5.90 1.20
N TYR A 21 -15.60 -6.33 2.43
CA TYR A 21 -14.49 -6.64 3.31
C TYR A 21 -14.81 -7.91 4.11
N GLU A 22 -13.81 -8.76 4.35
CA GLU A 22 -13.97 -9.97 5.14
C GLU A 22 -14.14 -9.62 6.62
N ASN A 23 -15.11 -10.24 7.30
CA ASN A 23 -15.58 -9.80 8.61
C ASN A 23 -14.72 -10.29 9.79
N MET A 24 -13.92 -11.36 9.62
CA MET A 24 -13.24 -12.03 10.73
C MET A 24 -11.71 -12.04 10.59
N ASN A 25 -11.18 -12.18 9.38
CA ASN A 25 -9.76 -12.45 9.15
C ASN A 25 -9.01 -11.32 8.43
N GLY A 26 -9.68 -10.20 8.23
CA GLY A 26 -9.10 -9.03 7.56
C GLY A 26 -8.82 -9.25 6.08
N SER A 27 -8.03 -8.35 5.49
CA SER A 27 -7.68 -8.41 4.05
C SER A 27 -6.76 -9.58 3.70
N GLN A 28 -6.01 -10.11 4.65
CA GLN A 28 -5.13 -11.27 4.47
C GLN A 28 -5.92 -12.51 4.02
N TYR A 29 -7.17 -12.66 4.45
CA TYR A 29 -8.06 -13.75 4.06
C TYR A 29 -8.16 -13.95 2.54
N ILE A 30 -8.19 -12.86 1.77
CA ILE A 30 -8.26 -12.96 0.30
C ILE A 30 -6.98 -13.59 -0.25
N ALA A 31 -5.82 -13.15 0.24
CA ALA A 31 -4.53 -13.70 -0.17
C ALA A 31 -4.43 -15.20 0.21
N ASP A 32 -4.82 -15.54 1.45
CA ASP A 32 -4.80 -16.92 1.93
C ASP A 32 -5.72 -17.83 1.10
N LYS A 33 -6.93 -17.34 0.76
CA LYS A 33 -7.87 -18.08 -0.09
C LYS A 33 -7.37 -18.27 -1.52
N LEU A 34 -6.73 -17.29 -2.10
CA LEU A 34 -6.12 -17.42 -3.42
C LEU A 34 -4.91 -18.36 -3.42
N ALA A 35 -4.27 -18.52 -2.29
CA ALA A 35 -3.08 -19.32 -2.11
C ALA A 35 -3.36 -20.80 -1.79
N GLU A 36 -4.59 -21.17 -1.37
CA GLU A 36 -4.92 -22.50 -0.84
C GLU A 36 -4.53 -23.68 -1.74
N GLU A 37 -4.60 -23.51 -3.07
CA GLU A 37 -4.28 -24.57 -4.03
C GLU A 37 -2.95 -24.35 -4.77
N LEU A 38 -2.14 -23.37 -4.33
CA LEU A 38 -0.89 -23.02 -4.96
C LEU A 38 0.31 -23.60 -4.20
N HIS A 39 1.31 -24.04 -4.94
CA HIS A 39 2.62 -24.36 -4.36
C HIS A 39 3.38 -23.05 -4.16
N ILE A 40 3.54 -22.62 -2.91
CA ILE A 40 4.20 -21.38 -2.53
C ILE A 40 5.48 -21.71 -1.76
N CYS A 41 6.61 -21.20 -2.25
CA CYS A 41 7.89 -21.24 -1.56
C CYS A 41 8.04 -19.95 -0.75
N TYR A 42 7.80 -20.02 0.56
CA TYR A 42 8.00 -18.89 1.48
C TYR A 42 9.49 -18.72 1.79
N ASP A 43 9.84 -17.53 2.28
CA ASP A 43 11.20 -17.18 2.71
C ASP A 43 12.28 -17.41 1.64
N THR A 44 11.88 -17.34 0.36
CA THR A 44 12.74 -17.57 -0.80
C THR A 44 13.07 -16.24 -1.46
N ASP A 45 14.35 -15.87 -1.47
CA ASP A 45 14.85 -14.65 -2.09
C ASP A 45 15.52 -14.98 -3.43
N ILE A 46 14.79 -14.78 -4.53
CA ILE A 46 15.27 -15.06 -5.89
C ILE A 46 16.34 -14.04 -6.28
N LYS A 47 17.56 -14.53 -6.52
CA LYS A 47 18.72 -13.71 -6.88
C LYS A 47 18.99 -13.63 -8.38
N ASN A 48 18.51 -14.62 -9.13
CA ASN A 48 18.74 -14.71 -10.58
C ASN A 48 17.55 -15.36 -11.27
N ILE A 49 17.16 -14.79 -12.41
CA ILE A 49 16.15 -15.32 -13.33
C ILE A 49 16.80 -15.39 -14.73
N LYS A 50 17.12 -16.57 -15.19
CA LYS A 50 17.85 -16.74 -16.46
C LYS A 50 16.93 -17.24 -17.56
N TYR A 51 16.95 -16.57 -18.73
CA TYR A 51 16.29 -17.05 -19.92
C TYR A 51 17.28 -17.82 -20.82
N ALA A 52 16.99 -19.08 -21.06
CA ALA A 52 17.80 -19.96 -21.91
C ALA A 52 16.93 -21.08 -22.52
N HIS A 53 17.22 -21.50 -23.76
CA HIS A 53 16.52 -22.58 -24.44
C HIS A 53 14.99 -22.40 -24.51
N ASN A 54 14.52 -21.15 -24.71
CA ASN A 54 13.12 -20.77 -24.71
C ASN A 54 12.38 -21.04 -23.39
N LYS A 55 13.09 -21.12 -22.27
CA LYS A 55 12.54 -21.30 -20.93
C LYS A 55 13.21 -20.35 -19.93
N TRP A 56 12.53 -20.16 -18.83
CA TRP A 56 13.05 -19.43 -17.68
C TRP A 56 13.60 -20.40 -16.66
N LEU A 57 14.82 -20.19 -16.23
CA LEU A 57 15.43 -20.93 -15.12
C LEU A 57 15.45 -20.04 -13.89
N ILE A 58 14.79 -20.50 -12.83
CA ILE A 58 14.78 -19.85 -11.51
C ILE A 58 15.25 -20.89 -10.52
N GLU A 59 16.29 -20.57 -9.76
CA GLU A 59 17.01 -21.54 -8.95
C GLU A 59 17.45 -22.73 -9.85
N GLU A 60 16.92 -23.91 -9.64
CA GLU A 60 17.24 -25.12 -10.42
C GLU A 60 16.07 -25.60 -11.29
N GLU A 61 14.97 -24.84 -11.35
CA GLU A 61 13.74 -25.23 -12.03
C GLU A 61 13.47 -24.45 -13.31
N TYR A 62 12.93 -25.13 -14.35
CA TYR A 62 12.57 -24.53 -15.62
C TYR A 62 11.09 -24.22 -15.70
N PHE A 63 10.76 -23.00 -16.13
CA PHE A 63 9.40 -22.51 -16.31
C PHE A 63 9.18 -22.03 -17.74
N ASP A 64 7.97 -22.20 -18.24
CA ASP A 64 7.58 -21.71 -19.56
C ASP A 64 7.30 -20.20 -19.54
N LYS A 65 6.79 -19.68 -18.41
CA LYS A 65 6.45 -18.27 -18.20
C LYS A 65 6.78 -17.84 -16.78
N VAL A 66 7.14 -16.57 -16.64
CA VAL A 66 7.35 -15.91 -15.35
C VAL A 66 6.53 -14.63 -15.31
N ILE A 67 5.84 -14.39 -14.20
CA ILE A 67 5.18 -13.13 -13.90
C ILE A 67 5.89 -12.52 -12.71
N PHE A 68 6.59 -11.41 -12.96
CA PHE A 68 7.31 -10.70 -11.91
C PHE A 68 6.38 -9.67 -11.25
N CYS A 69 6.08 -9.86 -9.97
CA CYS A 69 5.21 -8.99 -9.18
C CYS A 69 5.96 -8.10 -8.18
N GLY A 70 7.29 -8.13 -8.19
CA GLY A 70 8.14 -7.28 -7.37
C GLY A 70 8.34 -5.89 -7.96
N ASN A 71 9.23 -5.10 -7.36
CA ASN A 71 9.63 -3.81 -7.92
C ASN A 71 10.38 -4.03 -9.24
N ILE A 72 9.87 -3.45 -10.33
CA ILE A 72 10.45 -3.63 -11.66
C ILE A 72 11.92 -3.17 -11.74
N LYS A 73 12.36 -2.22 -10.90
CA LYS A 73 13.77 -1.80 -10.80
C LYS A 73 14.68 -2.91 -10.28
N ASP A 74 14.14 -3.86 -9.54
CA ASP A 74 14.91 -5.02 -9.08
C ASP A 74 14.97 -6.12 -10.15
N MET A 75 13.96 -6.20 -11.02
CA MET A 75 13.93 -7.15 -12.13
C MET A 75 15.16 -6.98 -13.04
N VAL A 76 15.52 -5.75 -13.40
CA VAL A 76 16.69 -5.48 -14.29
C VAL A 76 18.02 -5.94 -13.70
N LYS A 77 18.09 -6.10 -12.37
CA LYS A 77 19.30 -6.54 -11.68
C LYS A 77 19.46 -8.07 -11.64
N ILE A 78 18.36 -8.80 -11.77
CA ILE A 78 18.33 -10.25 -11.55
C ILE A 78 18.01 -11.06 -12.81
N VAL A 79 17.54 -10.42 -13.89
CA VAL A 79 17.21 -11.09 -15.16
C VAL A 79 18.45 -11.21 -16.03
N GLU A 80 18.73 -12.41 -16.52
CA GLU A 80 19.83 -12.72 -17.41
C GLU A 80 19.35 -13.45 -18.68
N GLY A 81 20.05 -13.29 -19.80
CA GLY A 81 19.80 -14.01 -21.04
C GLY A 81 18.55 -13.57 -21.81
N PHE A 82 17.82 -12.59 -21.31
CA PHE A 82 16.71 -11.93 -21.98
C PHE A 82 17.07 -10.46 -22.25
N ASP A 83 16.82 -10.00 -23.47
CA ASP A 83 17.19 -8.63 -23.83
C ASP A 83 16.16 -7.62 -23.32
N ILE A 84 16.48 -6.95 -22.22
CA ILE A 84 15.67 -5.89 -21.62
C ILE A 84 16.27 -4.50 -21.83
N ARG A 85 17.37 -4.39 -22.60
CA ARG A 85 18.11 -3.12 -22.78
C ARG A 85 17.25 -2.00 -23.32
N GLU A 86 16.27 -2.31 -24.16
CA GLU A 86 15.31 -1.34 -24.69
C GLU A 86 14.53 -0.60 -23.59
N TYR A 87 14.27 -1.28 -22.47
CA TYR A 87 13.46 -0.75 -21.35
C TYR A 87 14.28 -0.37 -20.12
N GLU A 88 15.54 -0.79 -20.07
CA GLU A 88 16.37 -0.64 -18.86
C GLU A 88 16.51 0.82 -18.44
N ASP A 89 16.82 1.71 -19.40
CA ASP A 89 16.97 3.14 -19.15
C ASP A 89 15.68 3.79 -18.62
N GLU A 90 14.53 3.36 -19.11
CA GLU A 90 13.24 3.90 -18.68
C GLU A 90 12.85 3.33 -17.30
N ILE A 91 13.12 2.06 -17.05
CA ILE A 91 12.89 1.42 -15.74
C ILE A 91 13.75 2.08 -14.66
N VAL A 92 15.01 2.36 -14.94
CA VAL A 92 15.95 2.99 -13.98
C VAL A 92 15.50 4.40 -13.62
N LYS A 93 14.91 5.15 -14.57
CA LYS A 93 14.40 6.52 -14.37
C LYS A 93 13.11 6.58 -13.55
N LEU A 94 12.39 5.46 -13.35
CA LEU A 94 11.17 5.47 -12.54
C LEU A 94 11.47 5.98 -11.12
N GLU A 95 10.70 6.94 -10.68
CA GLU A 95 10.73 7.47 -9.33
C GLU A 95 9.50 6.98 -8.55
N TYR A 96 9.61 6.91 -7.23
CA TYR A 96 8.54 6.45 -6.35
C TYR A 96 8.36 7.43 -5.19
N HIS A 97 7.10 7.56 -4.77
CA HIS A 97 6.78 8.06 -3.44
C HIS A 97 6.68 6.89 -2.48
N GLY A 98 7.31 7.05 -1.32
CA GLY A 98 7.08 6.17 -0.20
C GLY A 98 5.84 6.57 0.60
N THR A 99 5.43 5.70 1.51
CA THR A 99 4.35 5.98 2.46
C THR A 99 4.71 5.41 3.82
N THR A 100 4.63 6.24 4.85
CA THR A 100 4.65 5.78 6.23
C THR A 100 3.22 5.54 6.70
N ALA A 101 2.90 4.28 6.98
CA ALA A 101 1.63 3.87 7.55
C ALA A 101 1.75 3.78 9.08
N VAL A 102 0.98 4.59 9.80
CA VAL A 102 0.97 4.64 11.27
C VAL A 102 -0.30 4.01 11.79
N PHE A 103 -0.16 2.93 12.54
CA PHE A 103 -1.27 2.23 13.19
C PHE A 103 -1.62 2.93 14.49
N CYS A 104 -2.90 3.25 14.66
CA CYS A 104 -3.41 4.01 15.78
C CYS A 104 -4.73 3.44 16.29
N GLU A 105 -5.06 3.78 17.57
CA GLU A 105 -6.43 3.85 18.02
C GLU A 105 -6.90 5.31 17.86
N ILE A 106 -8.12 5.50 17.36
CA ILE A 106 -8.75 6.82 17.21
C ILE A 106 -10.15 6.83 17.84
N ASP A 107 -10.71 8.00 18.07
CA ASP A 107 -12.10 8.12 18.48
C ASP A 107 -13.04 7.49 17.45
N LYS A 108 -14.05 6.77 17.93
CA LYS A 108 -15.06 6.13 17.08
C LYS A 108 -15.78 7.18 16.24
N ASN A 109 -15.92 6.88 14.95
CA ASN A 109 -16.57 7.74 13.96
C ASN A 109 -17.26 6.87 12.89
N PRO A 110 -18.14 7.42 12.04
CA PRO A 110 -18.87 6.64 11.03
C PRO A 110 -18.15 6.49 9.69
N TYR A 111 -16.94 7.01 9.54
CA TYR A 111 -16.26 7.08 8.26
C TYR A 111 -15.41 5.84 7.97
N SER A 112 -15.25 5.51 6.67
CA SER A 112 -14.28 4.51 6.20
C SER A 112 -12.92 5.15 5.94
N TRP A 113 -12.91 6.33 5.31
CA TRP A 113 -11.74 7.14 5.01
C TRP A 113 -11.98 8.60 5.31
N ILE A 114 -10.94 9.28 5.74
CA ILE A 114 -10.92 10.73 5.95
C ILE A 114 -9.68 11.28 5.25
N TYR A 115 -9.89 12.11 4.23
CA TYR A 115 -8.80 12.87 3.63
C TYR A 115 -8.54 14.12 4.45
N GLN A 116 -7.28 14.45 4.65
CA GLN A 116 -6.84 15.51 5.54
C GLN A 116 -6.05 16.60 4.81
N PRO A 117 -6.68 17.51 4.05
CA PRO A 117 -6.02 18.61 3.38
C PRO A 117 -5.69 19.74 4.39
N SER A 118 -5.02 19.42 5.49
CA SER A 118 -4.67 20.35 6.55
C SER A 118 -3.23 20.82 6.41
N LYS A 119 -2.97 22.07 6.87
CA LYS A 119 -1.60 22.59 7.06
C LYS A 119 -1.10 22.42 8.50
N GLN A 120 -1.93 21.89 9.38
CA GLN A 120 -1.59 21.72 10.80
C GLN A 120 -0.78 20.45 11.07
N HIS A 121 -0.88 19.48 10.17
CA HIS A 121 -0.17 18.18 10.23
C HIS A 121 0.13 17.72 8.80
N GLU A 122 1.08 16.79 8.66
CA GLU A 122 1.57 16.29 7.38
C GLU A 122 0.85 15.03 6.90
N SER A 123 0.01 14.41 7.76
CA SER A 123 -0.79 13.27 7.35
C SER A 123 -1.82 13.67 6.30
N HIS A 124 -1.99 12.86 5.28
CA HIS A 124 -2.90 13.14 4.17
C HIS A 124 -4.18 12.30 4.20
N ARG A 125 -4.18 11.19 4.92
CA ARG A 125 -5.32 10.27 4.98
C ARG A 125 -5.39 9.49 6.29
N ILE A 126 -6.61 9.29 6.79
CA ILE A 126 -6.93 8.32 7.85
C ILE A 126 -7.81 7.24 7.25
N ILE A 127 -7.42 5.99 7.39
CA ILE A 127 -8.21 4.81 7.04
C ILE A 127 -8.76 4.24 8.33
N CYS A 128 -10.08 4.32 8.52
CA CYS A 128 -10.75 3.86 9.74
C CYS A 128 -10.96 2.33 9.69
N THR A 129 -9.87 1.58 9.73
CA THR A 129 -9.84 0.12 9.53
C THR A 129 -10.75 -0.63 10.50
N GLY A 130 -10.93 -0.13 11.72
CA GLY A 130 -11.83 -0.70 12.72
C GLY A 130 -13.32 -0.62 12.37
N ASN A 131 -13.69 0.22 11.39
CA ASN A 131 -15.06 0.27 10.85
C ASN A 131 -15.30 -0.75 9.73
N PHE A 132 -14.27 -1.36 9.16
CA PHE A 132 -14.40 -2.36 8.09
C PHE A 132 -14.92 -3.69 8.63
N ALA A 133 -14.36 -4.13 9.76
CA ALA A 133 -14.79 -5.33 10.47
C ALA A 133 -14.51 -5.19 11.97
N LYS A 134 -15.36 -5.78 12.80
CA LYS A 134 -15.16 -5.76 14.27
C LYS A 134 -13.84 -6.42 14.67
N SER A 135 -13.44 -7.48 13.96
CA SER A 135 -12.19 -8.20 14.21
C SER A 135 -10.95 -7.32 14.07
N ASN A 136 -11.01 -6.26 13.26
CA ASN A 136 -9.89 -5.33 13.08
C ASN A 136 -9.57 -4.53 14.35
N ASN A 137 -10.51 -4.40 15.29
CA ASN A 137 -10.27 -3.69 16.54
C ASN A 137 -9.52 -4.55 17.57
N GLY A 138 -9.50 -5.88 17.40
CA GLY A 138 -8.94 -6.78 18.40
C GLY A 138 -9.70 -6.72 19.74
N ASN A 139 -9.16 -7.41 20.75
CA ASN A 139 -9.79 -7.48 22.09
C ASN A 139 -9.34 -6.36 23.04
N CYS A 140 -8.38 -5.54 22.63
CA CYS A 140 -7.73 -4.54 23.50
C CYS A 140 -8.15 -3.10 23.22
N VAL A 141 -8.94 -2.86 22.17
CA VAL A 141 -9.40 -1.50 21.84
C VAL A 141 -10.51 -1.09 22.80
N PRO A 142 -10.35 0.02 23.55
CA PRO A 142 -11.34 0.48 24.51
C PRO A 142 -12.69 0.82 23.86
N GLU A 143 -13.76 0.74 24.65
CA GLU A 143 -15.06 1.24 24.20
C GLU A 143 -14.98 2.72 23.78
N GLY A 144 -15.67 3.07 22.70
CA GLY A 144 -15.62 4.43 22.14
C GLY A 144 -14.42 4.70 21.22
N ARG A 145 -13.56 3.72 21.00
CA ARG A 145 -12.42 3.82 20.07
C ARG A 145 -12.47 2.76 18.98
N ILE A 146 -11.71 2.99 17.91
CA ILE A 146 -11.51 2.06 16.81
C ILE A 146 -10.05 2.08 16.35
N THR A 147 -9.60 1.03 15.68
CA THR A 147 -8.31 1.04 14.98
C THR A 147 -8.36 1.86 13.71
N ALA A 148 -7.24 2.49 13.39
CA ALA A 148 -7.05 3.22 12.15
C ALA A 148 -5.61 3.14 11.65
N THR A 149 -5.43 3.40 10.37
CA THR A 149 -4.13 3.66 9.77
C THR A 149 -4.08 5.11 9.31
N ILE A 150 -3.08 5.86 9.77
CA ILE A 150 -2.83 7.25 9.36
C ILE A 150 -1.62 7.24 8.45
N GLU A 151 -1.74 7.86 7.27
CA GLU A 151 -0.71 7.81 6.24
C GLU A 151 -0.03 9.16 6.07
N PHE A 152 1.30 9.09 5.97
CA PHE A 152 2.20 10.19 5.65
C PHE A 152 2.92 9.90 4.34
N THR A 153 3.21 10.93 3.57
CA THR A 153 4.05 10.81 2.38
C THR A 153 5.50 10.67 2.84
N ASP A 154 6.22 9.73 2.21
CA ASP A 154 7.62 9.40 2.46
C ASP A 154 7.93 8.95 3.90
N GLU A 155 9.20 8.89 4.24
CA GLU A 155 9.67 8.46 5.57
C GLU A 155 9.58 9.60 6.57
N ILE A 156 9.02 9.33 7.74
CA ILE A 156 8.88 10.29 8.83
C ILE A 156 9.36 9.66 10.14
N SER A 157 10.05 10.42 10.98
CA SER A 157 10.56 9.94 12.26
C SER A 157 9.41 9.64 13.24
N LYS A 158 9.67 8.77 14.22
CA LYS A 158 8.67 8.47 15.26
C LYS A 158 8.31 9.70 16.07
N GLU A 159 9.27 10.56 16.34
CA GLU A 159 9.11 11.82 17.08
C GLU A 159 8.16 12.75 16.32
N ASP A 160 8.39 12.92 15.03
CA ASP A 160 7.52 13.75 14.17
C ASP A 160 6.13 13.13 14.00
N ILE A 161 6.03 11.79 13.91
CA ILE A 161 4.74 11.10 13.93
C ILE A 161 3.94 11.50 15.16
N ILE A 162 4.53 11.37 16.35
CA ILE A 162 3.84 11.69 17.62
C ILE A 162 3.40 13.15 17.67
N ASP A 163 4.26 14.07 17.25
CA ASP A 163 3.94 15.49 17.18
C ASP A 163 2.77 15.77 16.20
N ASN A 164 2.79 15.16 15.01
CA ASN A 164 1.71 15.27 14.04
C ASN A 164 0.39 14.70 14.57
N LEU A 165 0.42 13.51 15.21
CA LEU A 165 -0.77 12.89 15.79
C LEU A 165 -1.44 13.77 16.85
N SER A 166 -0.66 14.53 17.64
CA SER A 166 -1.18 15.45 18.66
C SER A 166 -2.09 16.56 18.13
N ARG A 167 -1.97 16.85 16.81
CA ARG A 167 -2.73 17.91 16.12
C ARG A 167 -3.96 17.40 15.36
N ILE A 168 -4.21 16.09 15.40
CA ILE A 168 -5.37 15.46 14.75
C ILE A 168 -6.54 15.35 15.74
N SER A 169 -7.70 15.86 15.33
CA SER A 169 -8.89 15.99 16.18
C SER A 169 -9.51 14.67 16.65
N LEU A 170 -9.16 13.52 16.07
CA LEU A 170 -9.66 12.20 16.47
C LEU A 170 -8.83 11.56 17.59
N HIS A 171 -7.97 12.33 18.25
CA HIS A 171 -7.11 11.94 19.37
C HIS A 171 -6.38 10.61 19.11
N PRO A 172 -5.59 10.49 18.03
CA PRO A 172 -4.90 9.25 17.72
C PRO A 172 -3.94 8.85 18.83
N LYS A 173 -3.97 7.58 19.22
CA LYS A 173 -2.99 6.95 20.09
C LYS A 173 -2.10 6.05 19.24
N TYR A 174 -0.83 6.38 19.15
CA TYR A 174 0.17 5.61 18.41
C TYR A 174 0.30 4.17 18.91
N LEU A 175 0.35 3.21 17.99
CA LEU A 175 0.61 1.80 18.27
C LEU A 175 1.92 1.34 17.63
N ALA A 176 2.03 1.51 16.31
CA ALA A 176 3.19 1.12 15.51
C ALA A 176 3.24 1.93 14.21
N HIS A 177 4.34 1.86 13.49
CA HIS A 177 4.42 2.36 12.11
C HIS A 177 5.32 1.50 11.25
N LYS A 178 5.13 1.62 9.94
CA LYS A 178 6.00 1.01 8.94
C LYS A 178 6.11 1.93 7.74
N TYR A 179 7.33 2.14 7.28
CA TYR A 179 7.63 2.82 6.01
C TYR A 179 7.70 1.82 4.86
N ASN A 180 7.11 2.17 3.74
CA ASN A 180 7.25 1.48 2.46
C ASN A 180 7.78 2.47 1.41
N PRO A 181 9.01 2.31 0.91
CA PRO A 181 9.63 3.27 -0.01
C PRO A 181 9.05 3.22 -1.44
N TYR A 182 8.34 2.16 -1.82
CA TYR A 182 7.87 1.92 -3.19
C TYR A 182 6.35 1.80 -3.26
N THR A 183 5.62 2.76 -2.69
CA THR A 183 4.15 2.69 -2.65
C THR A 183 3.53 3.10 -3.97
N TYR A 184 3.94 4.24 -4.53
CA TYR A 184 3.40 4.78 -5.76
C TYR A 184 4.48 5.23 -6.73
N PRO A 185 4.47 4.77 -8.00
CA PRO A 185 5.31 5.36 -9.03
C PRO A 185 4.87 6.81 -9.29
N ILE A 186 5.84 7.71 -9.39
CA ILE A 186 5.60 9.10 -9.75
C ILE A 186 5.31 9.15 -11.25
N GLN A 187 4.10 9.55 -11.60
CA GLN A 187 3.72 9.73 -13.00
C GLN A 187 4.12 11.11 -13.49
N ASN A 188 5.01 11.15 -14.45
CA ASN A 188 5.40 12.35 -15.17
C ASN A 188 5.06 12.20 -16.66
N VAL A 189 5.39 13.22 -17.48
CA VAL A 189 5.07 13.22 -18.91
C VAL A 189 5.74 12.09 -19.69
N HIS A 190 6.79 11.50 -19.16
CA HIS A 190 7.58 10.43 -19.82
C HIS A 190 7.18 9.02 -19.35
N THR A 191 6.35 8.88 -18.34
CA THR A 191 5.94 7.54 -17.83
C THR A 191 4.76 6.92 -18.58
N ARG A 192 4.22 7.58 -19.60
CA ARG A 192 3.08 7.12 -20.39
C ARG A 192 3.38 6.91 -21.87
N ASP A 193 4.54 7.30 -22.32
CA ASP A 193 5.01 7.11 -23.70
C ASP A 193 5.79 5.80 -23.79
#